data_2b1dd91c51675f1ec2d800262c7b38d5
#
_entry.id   2b1dd91c51675f1ec2d800262c7b38d5
#
_cell.length_a   1.000
_cell.length_b   1.000
_cell.length_c   1.000
_cell.angle_alpha   90.00
_cell.angle_beta   90.00
_cell.angle_gamma   90.00
#
_symmetry.space_group_name_H-M   'P 1'
#
loop_
_entity.id
_entity.type
_entity.pdbx_description
1 polymer ?
#
loop_
_entity_poly.entity_id
_entity_poly.type
_entity_poly.pdbx_seq_one_letter_code
_entity_poly.pdbx_strand_id
1 'polypeptide(L)' 'MKSTLKNENTPGGRTFKVTITETYQRTVTIYESEMKEPTVEEAQRVAEDWWRNSQIELGTDDFQGVEFTGREDGEADV' A
#
# COMPACT_ATOMS: atom_id res chain seq x y z
N MET A 1 16.02 10.35 14.77
CA MET A 1 16.47 9.92 14.37
C MET A 1 17.62 10.05 13.87
N LYS A 2 18.24 10.59 13.78
CA LYS A 2 19.33 10.80 13.28
C LYS A 2 20.34 9.92 13.57
N SER A 3 20.31 9.43 14.59
CA SER A 3 21.35 8.64 14.97
C SER A 3 21.66 7.57 14.03
N THR A 4 20.70 7.17 13.34
CA THR A 4 20.96 6.09 12.49
C THR A 4 21.94 6.42 11.47
N LEU A 5 22.12 7.60 11.21
CA LEU A 5 22.99 7.90 10.22
C LEU A 5 24.35 7.45 10.39
N LYS A 6 24.81 7.37 11.54
CA LYS A 6 26.07 6.99 11.71
C LYS A 6 26.36 5.71 11.24
N ASN A 7 25.50 4.88 11.22
CA ASN A 7 25.80 3.57 10.82
C ASN A 7 26.23 3.44 9.43
N GLU A 8 25.93 4.38 8.67
CA GLU A 8 26.28 4.26 7.38
C GLU A 8 27.71 4.25 7.15
N ASN A 9 28.45 4.65 8.07
CA ASN A 9 29.84 4.68 7.86
C ASN A 9 30.54 3.39 8.12
N THR A 10 29.87 2.33 8.24
CA THR A 10 30.51 1.06 8.51
C THR A 10 30.66 0.28 7.26
N PRO A 11 31.73 0.43 6.54
CA PRO A 11 31.88 -0.24 5.29
C PRO A 11 32.11 -1.71 5.47
N GLY A 12 31.71 -2.51 4.55
CA GLY A 12 31.96 -3.92 4.64
C GLY A 12 30.99 -4.69 5.48
N GLY A 13 30.05 -4.05 6.10
CA GLY A 13 29.12 -4.76 6.92
C GLY A 13 28.02 -5.38 6.08
N ARG A 14 27.22 -6.18 6.74
CA ARG A 14 26.09 -6.80 6.07
C ARG A 14 24.94 -5.81 6.04
N THR A 15 24.11 -5.90 5.05
CA THR A 15 22.98 -5.02 4.96
C THR A 15 21.71 -5.84 4.87
N PHE A 16 20.62 -5.25 5.29
CA PHE A 16 19.34 -5.93 5.27
C PHE A 16 18.33 -4.98 4.67
N LYS A 17 17.41 -5.55 3.92
CA LYS A 17 16.35 -4.75 3.33
C LYS A 17 15.05 -5.16 3.97
N VAL A 18 14.22 -4.18 4.29
CA VAL A 18 12.93 -4.48 4.90
C VAL A 18 11.87 -3.82 4.04
N THR A 19 10.92 -4.61 3.61
CA THR A 19 9.81 -4.09 2.84
C THR A 19 8.64 -3.88 3.77
N ILE A 20 8.08 -2.70 3.76
CA ILE A 20 6.95 -2.36 4.60
C ILE A 20 5.74 -2.28 3.70
N THR A 21 4.73 -3.08 3.99
CA THR A 21 3.52 -3.11 3.19
C THR A 21 2.34 -2.69 4.05
N GLU A 22 1.64 -1.65 3.64
CA GLU A 22 0.46 -1.20 4.34
C GLU A 22 -0.74 -1.51 3.47
N THR A 23 -1.79 -1.98 4.07
CA THR A 23 -3.00 -2.34 3.34
C THR A 23 -4.16 -1.47 3.79
N TYR A 24 -4.88 -0.92 2.84
CA TYR A 24 -6.05 -0.12 3.10
C TYR A 24 -7.22 -0.72 2.36
N GLN A 25 -8.40 -0.69 2.96
CA GLN A 25 -9.55 -1.31 2.38
C GLN A 25 -10.80 -0.57 2.79
N ARG A 26 -11.70 -0.35 1.86
CA ARG A 26 -12.97 0.27 2.16
C ARG A 26 -14.04 -0.35 1.29
N THR A 27 -15.21 -0.61 1.86
CA THR A 27 -16.32 -1.13 1.11
C THR A 27 -17.29 0.02 0.87
N VAL A 28 -17.67 0.22 -0.39
CA VAL A 28 -18.62 1.26 -0.71
C VAL A 28 -19.85 0.59 -1.31
N THR A 29 -21.00 1.26 -1.21
CA THR A 29 -22.24 0.71 -1.72
C THR A 29 -22.54 1.39 -3.05
N ILE A 30 -22.78 0.59 -4.09
CA ILE A 30 -23.15 1.11 -5.39
C ILE A 30 -24.59 0.73 -5.62
N TYR A 31 -25.44 1.74 -5.84
CA TYR A 31 -26.84 1.46 -6.02
C TYR A 31 -27.14 1.20 -7.50
N GLU A 32 -28.17 0.40 -7.71
CA GLU A 32 -28.52 0.05 -9.07
C GLU A 32 -28.77 1.28 -9.93
N SER A 33 -29.29 2.34 -9.36
CA SER A 33 -29.57 3.52 -10.12
C SER A 33 -28.31 4.18 -10.69
N GLU A 34 -27.14 3.79 -10.19
CA GLU A 34 -25.91 4.35 -10.67
C GLU A 34 -25.24 3.45 -11.69
N MET A 35 -25.86 2.34 -12.03
CA MET A 35 -25.27 1.39 -12.93
C MET A 35 -26.06 1.27 -14.21
N LYS A 36 -25.39 0.92 -15.28
CA LYS A 36 -26.10 0.69 -16.53
C LYS A 36 -26.72 -0.66 -16.50
N GLU A 37 -26.11 -1.62 -15.82
CA GLU A 37 -26.64 -2.94 -15.67
C GLU A 37 -26.42 -3.38 -14.24
N PRO A 38 -27.36 -4.07 -13.62
CA PRO A 38 -27.20 -4.45 -12.22
C PRO A 38 -26.34 -5.70 -12.09
N THR A 39 -25.07 -5.58 -12.40
CA THR A 39 -24.14 -6.71 -12.30
C THR A 39 -22.96 -6.32 -11.43
N VAL A 40 -22.28 -7.33 -10.92
CA VAL A 40 -21.12 -7.10 -10.09
C VAL A 40 -20.03 -6.41 -10.89
N GLU A 41 -19.86 -6.80 -12.15
CA GLU A 41 -18.85 -6.19 -12.99
C GLU A 41 -19.12 -4.70 -13.18
N GLU A 42 -20.37 -4.35 -13.37
CA GLU A 42 -20.68 -2.95 -13.57
C GLU A 42 -20.48 -2.17 -12.27
N ALA A 43 -20.81 -2.76 -11.12
CA ALA A 43 -20.60 -2.10 -9.85
C ALA A 43 -19.11 -1.86 -9.62
N GLN A 44 -18.28 -2.83 -9.99
CA GLN A 44 -16.85 -2.67 -9.81
C GLN A 44 -16.34 -1.56 -10.73
N ARG A 45 -16.87 -1.46 -11.93
CA ARG A 45 -16.45 -0.43 -12.84
C ARG A 45 -16.82 0.96 -12.31
N VAL A 46 -18.01 1.09 -11.72
CA VAL A 46 -18.43 2.36 -11.18
C VAL A 46 -17.53 2.76 -10.02
N ALA A 47 -17.23 1.80 -9.14
CA ALA A 47 -16.37 2.10 -8.02
C ALA A 47 -14.97 2.48 -8.48
N GLU A 48 -14.49 1.83 -9.54
CA GLU A 48 -13.18 2.13 -10.05
C GLU A 48 -13.15 3.54 -10.62
N ASP A 49 -14.21 3.94 -11.31
CA ASP A 49 -14.28 5.29 -11.84
C ASP A 49 -14.30 6.32 -10.71
N TRP A 50 -15.03 6.03 -9.64
CA TRP A 50 -15.05 6.95 -8.52
C TRP A 50 -13.67 7.09 -7.91
N TRP A 51 -12.94 6.00 -7.82
CA TRP A 51 -11.62 6.03 -7.25
C TRP A 51 -10.65 6.80 -8.16
N ARG A 52 -10.75 6.58 -9.46
CA ARG A 52 -9.88 7.28 -10.39
C ARG A 52 -10.15 8.77 -10.42
N ASN A 53 -11.40 9.16 -10.16
CA ASN A 53 -11.75 10.57 -10.16
C ASN A 53 -11.64 11.19 -8.79
N SER A 54 -11.03 10.48 -7.86
CA SER A 54 -10.82 10.96 -6.51
C SER A 54 -12.10 11.23 -5.74
N GLN A 55 -13.18 10.56 -6.12
CA GLN A 55 -14.40 10.68 -5.37
C GLN A 55 -14.36 9.74 -4.19
N ILE A 56 -13.47 8.77 -4.19
CA ILE A 56 -13.24 7.88 -3.10
C ILE A 56 -11.76 7.87 -2.85
N GLU A 57 -11.33 8.22 -1.65
CA GLU A 57 -9.93 8.18 -1.30
C GLU A 57 -9.79 7.40 -0.01
N LEU A 58 -8.86 6.47 0.02
CA LEU A 58 -8.65 5.68 1.20
C LEU A 58 -7.75 6.43 2.15
N GLY A 59 -8.09 6.44 3.40
CA GLY A 59 -7.34 7.18 4.39
C GLY A 59 -7.04 6.33 5.60
N THR A 60 -6.61 6.95 6.67
CA THR A 60 -6.20 6.21 7.83
C THR A 60 -7.33 5.39 8.43
N ASP A 61 -8.58 5.81 8.24
CA ASP A 61 -9.67 5.03 8.76
C ASP A 61 -9.83 3.72 8.02
N ASP A 62 -9.20 3.58 6.88
CA ASP A 62 -9.34 2.38 6.08
C ASP A 62 -8.13 1.46 6.24
N PHE A 63 -7.23 1.79 7.14
CA PHE A 63 -6.02 1.02 7.33
C PHE A 63 -6.36 -0.34 7.91
N GLN A 64 -5.87 -1.38 7.28
CA GLN A 64 -6.14 -2.74 7.71
C GLN A 64 -4.97 -3.38 8.42
N GLY A 65 -3.79 -2.97 8.12
CA GLY A 65 -2.64 -3.59 8.76
C GLY A 65 -1.36 -3.29 8.04
N VAL A 66 -0.28 -3.70 8.66
CA VAL A 66 1.03 -3.48 8.09
C VAL A 66 1.87 -4.73 8.25
N GLU A 67 2.66 -5.02 7.25
CA GLU A 67 3.53 -6.16 7.30
C GLU A 67 4.94 -5.73 7.07
N PHE A 68 5.89 -6.38 7.72
CA PHE A 68 7.29 -6.09 7.51
C PHE A 68 7.94 -7.37 7.03
N THR A 69 8.59 -7.35 5.90
CA THR A 69 9.25 -8.51 5.35
C THR A 69 10.71 -8.16 5.14
N GLY A 70 11.58 -8.89 5.75
CA GLY A 70 12.99 -8.58 5.66
C GLY A 70 13.79 -9.66 4.96
N ARG A 71 14.95 -9.27 4.48
CA ARG A 71 15.85 -10.23 3.89
C ARG A 71 17.25 -9.67 4.02
N GLU A 72 18.20 -10.56 4.02
CA GLU A 72 19.58 -10.12 4.07
C GLU A 72 20.03 -9.83 2.66
N ASP A 73 20.64 -8.69 2.46
CA ASP A 73 21.00 -8.26 1.15
C ASP A 73 22.43 -8.56 0.80
N GLY A 74 23.14 -9.23 1.67
CA GLY A 74 24.51 -9.57 1.40
C GLY A 74 25.44 -8.51 1.91
N GLU A 75 26.69 -8.59 1.49
CA GLU A 75 27.64 -7.67 1.99
C GLU A 75 27.56 -6.38 1.23
N ALA A 76 27.72 -5.33 1.92
CA ALA A 76 27.55 -4.05 1.33
C ALA A 76 28.54 -3.78 0.25
N ASP A 77 29.66 -4.27 0.33
CA ASP A 77 30.63 -3.93 -0.62
C ASP A 77 30.62 -4.75 -1.84
N VAL A 78 29.78 -5.67 -1.92
CA VAL A 78 29.79 -6.54 -3.04
C VAL A 78 29.35 -5.90 -4.28
#